data_436dd1f16f5503640dbb45b917ceafe1
#
_entry.id   436dd1f16f5503640dbb45b917ceafe1
#
_cell.length_a   1.000
_cell.length_b   1.000
_cell.length_c   1.000
_cell.angle_alpha   90.00
_cell.angle_beta   90.00
_cell.angle_gamma   90.00
#
_symmetry.space_group_name_H-M   'P 1'
#
loop_
_entity.id
_entity.type
_entity.pdbx_description
1 polymer ?
#
loop_
_entity_poly.entity_id
_entity_poly.type
_entity_poly.pdbx_seq_one_letter_code
_entity_poly.pdbx_strand_id
1 'polypeptide(L)'
;MKKLLLFEILIACSSVLFAQQKQASAVYTVDGSGEKVVYRSHITLEAFGVDESVVYVTDGVELTLSSMRLNKTAGASTVKDNIKRNGMNAAVLADAGSTLNLYNCELTSHATNADAIAVTGMGSTVFATSPIINISRDNAAGLNVFNGAKAVLEDVTVNTASLTSPAFLTQQGGTIQITDANGNMSGADSPIIYSSGNVNVTGGRMLSYSSHIATVNGGGKISLEDVSFYGYKYYGFQLYNNGKSAENGGTGNLEIKESTIAIAEGPMFYVTNTSVNVDLEEVKFGFAKDAPLAEIVAGDWGEAGKNGGNLVLNAEEQHLKGDIVVDAISSVKFDMGSKVTYKGA
;
A
#
# COMPACT_ATOMS: atom_id res chain seq x y z
N MET A 1 27.07 -71.64 13.31
CA MET A 1 25.89 -71.14 12.61
C MET A 1 25.70 -69.68 13.00
N LYS A 2 26.13 -68.74 12.16
CA LYS A 2 25.96 -67.30 12.35
C LYS A 2 24.70 -66.88 11.62
N LYS A 3 23.73 -66.33 12.40
CA LYS A 3 22.53 -65.71 11.82
C LYS A 3 22.86 -64.32 11.30
N LEU A 4 22.73 -64.12 10.02
CA LEU A 4 22.82 -62.80 9.37
C LEU A 4 21.47 -62.11 9.56
N LEU A 5 21.47 -60.95 10.29
CA LEU A 5 20.29 -60.05 10.38
C LEU A 5 20.34 -59.10 9.20
N LEU A 6 19.40 -59.25 8.25
CA LEU A 6 19.17 -58.26 7.21
C LEU A 6 18.37 -57.07 7.84
N PHE A 7 18.96 -55.90 7.82
CA PHE A 7 18.29 -54.66 8.17
C PHE A 7 17.72 -54.08 6.87
N GLU A 8 16.41 -54.20 6.68
CA GLU A 8 15.72 -53.50 5.60
C GLU A 8 15.55 -52.04 6.02
N ILE A 9 16.25 -51.12 5.37
CA ILE A 9 16.05 -49.69 5.49
C ILE A 9 14.83 -49.32 4.63
N LEU A 10 13.70 -49.14 5.28
CA LEU A 10 12.50 -48.57 4.66
C LEU A 10 12.73 -47.07 4.42
N ILE A 11 13.13 -46.68 3.22
CA ILE A 11 13.14 -45.28 2.79
C ILE A 11 11.70 -44.87 2.57
N ALA A 12 11.10 -44.26 3.58
CA ALA A 12 9.85 -43.56 3.40
C ALA A 12 10.10 -42.33 2.51
N CYS A 13 9.78 -42.45 1.25
CA CYS A 13 9.74 -41.33 0.30
C CYS A 13 8.54 -40.47 0.71
N SER A 14 8.76 -39.50 1.59
CA SER A 14 7.79 -38.46 1.84
C SER A 14 7.69 -37.60 0.57
N SER A 15 6.69 -37.92 -0.25
CA SER A 15 6.24 -37.00 -1.30
C SER A 15 5.73 -35.74 -0.64
N VAL A 16 6.60 -34.74 -0.56
CA VAL A 16 6.18 -33.38 -0.29
C VAL A 16 5.27 -33.00 -1.46
N LEU A 17 3.96 -33.00 -1.24
CA LEU A 17 3.03 -32.35 -2.14
C LEU A 17 3.38 -30.86 -2.11
N PHE A 18 4.22 -30.40 -3.03
CA PHE A 18 4.22 -29.00 -3.40
C PHE A 18 2.82 -28.73 -3.96
N ALA A 19 2.00 -28.00 -3.21
CA ALA A 19 0.82 -27.41 -3.80
C ALA A 19 1.31 -26.64 -5.04
N GLN A 20 0.92 -27.07 -6.22
CA GLN A 20 1.24 -26.39 -7.46
C GLN A 20 0.70 -24.97 -7.29
N GLN A 21 1.60 -24.01 -7.10
CA GLN A 21 1.25 -22.60 -7.07
C GLN A 21 0.63 -22.31 -8.44
N LYS A 22 -0.63 -21.90 -8.46
CA LYS A 22 -1.33 -21.61 -9.72
C LYS A 22 -0.48 -20.59 -10.48
N GLN A 23 0.00 -20.98 -11.65
CA GLN A 23 0.79 -20.10 -12.52
C GLN A 23 -0.10 -18.92 -12.92
N ALA A 24 0.45 -17.71 -12.91
CA ALA A 24 -0.26 -16.53 -13.35
C ALA A 24 -0.67 -16.70 -14.83
N SER A 25 -1.87 -16.22 -15.15
CA SER A 25 -2.40 -16.22 -16.53
C SER A 25 -2.56 -14.78 -16.99
N ALA A 26 -2.25 -14.50 -18.23
CA ALA A 26 -2.45 -13.18 -18.82
C ALA A 26 -2.76 -13.25 -20.32
N VAL A 27 -3.40 -12.19 -20.81
CA VAL A 27 -3.63 -12.00 -22.27
C VAL A 27 -2.31 -11.80 -23.00
N TYR A 28 -1.36 -11.12 -22.35
CA TYR A 28 -0.02 -10.90 -22.87
C TYR A 28 1.00 -11.23 -21.78
N THR A 29 1.72 -12.33 -21.97
CA THR A 29 2.80 -12.75 -21.08
C THR A 29 4.15 -12.51 -21.75
N VAL A 30 5.10 -11.96 -20.98
CA VAL A 30 6.51 -11.83 -21.38
C VAL A 30 7.34 -12.50 -20.29
N ASP A 31 8.03 -13.56 -20.65
CA ASP A 31 8.89 -14.35 -19.78
C ASP A 31 10.35 -14.30 -20.24
N GLY A 32 11.27 -14.68 -19.37
CA GLY A 32 12.72 -14.59 -19.58
C GLY A 32 13.30 -15.53 -20.64
N SER A 33 12.50 -16.28 -21.35
CA SER A 33 12.95 -17.38 -22.24
C SER A 33 13.69 -16.95 -23.52
N GLY A 34 14.05 -15.67 -23.68
CA GLY A 34 14.87 -15.27 -24.83
C GLY A 34 14.99 -13.78 -25.13
N GLU A 35 14.13 -12.95 -24.60
CA GLU A 35 14.14 -11.50 -24.86
C GLU A 35 14.32 -10.72 -23.56
N LYS A 36 15.38 -9.91 -23.49
CA LYS A 36 15.64 -9.07 -22.31
C LYS A 36 14.80 -7.80 -22.29
N VAL A 37 14.41 -7.30 -23.45
CA VAL A 37 13.63 -6.07 -23.60
C VAL A 37 12.60 -6.26 -24.70
N VAL A 38 11.32 -6.08 -24.36
CA VAL A 38 10.21 -6.11 -25.33
C VAL A 38 9.52 -4.75 -25.30
N TYR A 39 9.25 -4.20 -26.48
CA TYR A 39 8.59 -2.91 -26.64
C TYR A 39 7.21 -3.06 -27.31
N ARG A 40 6.20 -2.42 -26.71
CA ARG A 40 4.83 -2.32 -27.26
C ARG A 40 4.32 -0.91 -27.11
N SER A 41 3.55 -0.42 -28.09
CA SER A 41 2.99 0.93 -28.05
C SER A 41 1.65 1.04 -28.80
N HIS A 42 0.82 2.00 -28.38
CA HIS A 42 -0.40 2.46 -29.04
C HIS A 42 -1.44 1.36 -29.31
N ILE A 43 -1.59 0.38 -28.43
CA ILE A 43 -2.64 -0.64 -28.52
C ILE A 43 -3.49 -0.71 -27.25
N THR A 44 -4.67 -1.30 -27.36
CA THR A 44 -5.53 -1.65 -26.23
C THR A 44 -5.46 -3.16 -26.03
N LEU A 45 -5.25 -3.58 -24.78
CA LEU A 45 -5.36 -4.97 -24.33
C LEU A 45 -6.43 -5.07 -23.26
N GLU A 46 -7.20 -6.16 -23.29
CA GLU A 46 -8.31 -6.39 -22.36
C GLU A 46 -8.29 -7.83 -21.83
N ALA A 47 -8.53 -7.99 -20.52
CA ALA A 47 -8.68 -9.29 -19.87
C ALA A 47 -10.05 -9.41 -19.22
N PHE A 48 -10.67 -10.59 -19.35
CA PHE A 48 -12.01 -10.92 -18.83
C PHE A 48 -12.01 -12.12 -17.89
N GLY A 49 -10.94 -12.92 -17.90
CA GLY A 49 -10.84 -14.18 -17.18
C GLY A 49 -10.65 -13.97 -15.67
N VAL A 50 -11.04 -14.98 -14.89
CA VAL A 50 -10.77 -15.08 -13.46
C VAL A 50 -9.30 -15.38 -13.23
N ASP A 51 -8.64 -14.65 -12.31
CA ASP A 51 -7.20 -14.73 -12.04
C ASP A 51 -6.35 -14.58 -13.33
N GLU A 52 -6.79 -13.75 -14.24
CA GLU A 52 -6.12 -13.45 -15.50
C GLU A 52 -5.73 -11.97 -15.53
N SER A 53 -4.46 -11.68 -15.68
CA SER A 53 -3.94 -10.32 -15.90
C SER A 53 -4.06 -9.89 -17.36
N VAL A 54 -4.02 -8.58 -17.63
CA VAL A 54 -3.90 -8.11 -19.02
C VAL A 54 -2.47 -8.30 -19.50
N VAL A 55 -1.49 -7.90 -18.68
CA VAL A 55 -0.05 -8.06 -18.94
C VAL A 55 0.61 -8.74 -17.75
N TYR A 56 1.44 -9.72 -18.03
CA TYR A 56 2.29 -10.42 -17.06
C TYR A 56 3.75 -10.42 -17.51
N VAL A 57 4.64 -9.89 -16.66
CA VAL A 57 6.08 -9.81 -16.92
C VAL A 57 6.79 -10.58 -15.83
N THR A 58 7.61 -11.57 -16.22
CA THR A 58 8.25 -12.50 -15.28
C THR A 58 9.66 -12.89 -15.72
N ASP A 59 10.39 -13.64 -14.87
CA ASP A 59 11.70 -14.24 -15.14
C ASP A 59 12.80 -13.24 -15.54
N GLY A 60 12.81 -12.05 -14.91
CA GLY A 60 13.87 -11.06 -15.10
C GLY A 60 13.80 -10.27 -16.42
N VAL A 61 12.68 -10.35 -17.14
CA VAL A 61 12.48 -9.58 -18.38
C VAL A 61 12.33 -8.10 -18.09
N GLU A 62 12.81 -7.27 -18.99
CA GLU A 62 12.47 -5.85 -19.05
C GLU A 62 11.46 -5.62 -20.18
N LEU A 63 10.26 -5.12 -19.82
CA LEU A 63 9.20 -4.76 -20.76
C LEU A 63 8.94 -3.27 -20.74
N THR A 64 8.87 -2.64 -21.89
CA THR A 64 8.45 -1.24 -22.04
C THR A 64 7.12 -1.14 -22.77
N LEU A 65 6.17 -0.46 -22.17
CA LEU A 65 4.86 -0.14 -22.74
C LEU A 65 4.68 1.38 -22.82
N SER A 66 4.23 1.88 -23.95
CA SER A 66 4.03 3.33 -24.17
C SER A 66 2.66 3.60 -24.78
N SER A 67 1.92 4.53 -24.21
CA SER A 67 0.61 4.96 -24.68
C SER A 67 -0.37 3.79 -24.88
N MET A 68 -0.31 2.82 -23.95
CA MET A 68 -1.17 1.63 -23.94
C MET A 68 -2.43 1.89 -23.14
N ARG A 69 -3.53 1.22 -23.51
CA ARG A 69 -4.69 1.03 -22.67
C ARG A 69 -4.76 -0.41 -22.20
N LEU A 70 -4.73 -0.62 -20.89
CA LEU A 70 -4.68 -1.91 -20.26
C LEU A 70 -5.91 -2.09 -19.35
N ASN A 71 -6.92 -2.82 -19.86
CA ASN A 71 -8.22 -2.90 -19.24
C ASN A 71 -8.49 -4.28 -18.64
N LYS A 72 -8.50 -4.37 -17.31
CA LYS A 72 -9.07 -5.53 -16.61
C LYS A 72 -10.58 -5.33 -16.50
N THR A 73 -11.33 -5.87 -17.46
CA THR A 73 -12.75 -5.56 -17.66
C THR A 73 -13.67 -6.42 -16.78
N ALA A 74 -13.32 -7.67 -16.51
CA ALA A 74 -14.11 -8.61 -15.70
C ALA A 74 -13.25 -9.72 -15.10
N GLY A 75 -13.87 -10.69 -14.41
CA GLY A 75 -13.21 -11.83 -13.79
C GLY A 75 -12.59 -11.48 -12.42
N ALA A 76 -13.40 -11.63 -11.35
CA ALA A 76 -12.90 -11.44 -9.98
C ALA A 76 -11.82 -12.46 -9.62
N SER A 77 -10.85 -12.06 -8.78
CA SER A 77 -9.87 -13.01 -8.27
C SER A 77 -10.52 -14.04 -7.35
N THR A 78 -10.05 -15.29 -7.42
CA THR A 78 -10.40 -16.35 -6.46
C THR A 78 -9.75 -16.12 -5.10
N VAL A 79 -8.70 -15.30 -5.02
CA VAL A 79 -8.04 -14.88 -3.77
C VAL A 79 -8.82 -13.71 -3.16
N LYS A 80 -9.60 -14.03 -2.12
CA LYS A 80 -10.50 -13.06 -1.46
C LYS A 80 -9.86 -12.31 -0.30
N ASP A 81 -8.68 -12.71 0.15
CA ASP A 81 -8.01 -12.11 1.29
C ASP A 81 -7.12 -10.95 0.83
N ASN A 82 -7.42 -9.75 1.32
CA ASN A 82 -6.63 -8.55 1.03
C ASN A 82 -5.16 -8.67 1.46
N ILE A 83 -4.86 -9.55 2.44
CA ILE A 83 -3.50 -9.81 2.94
C ILE A 83 -2.74 -10.80 2.04
N LYS A 84 -3.47 -11.63 1.30
CA LYS A 84 -2.91 -12.68 0.43
C LYS A 84 -3.06 -12.38 -1.05
N ARG A 85 -3.28 -11.14 -1.42
CA ARG A 85 -3.30 -10.75 -2.83
C ARG A 85 -1.98 -11.14 -3.47
N ASN A 86 -2.04 -11.93 -4.51
CA ASN A 86 -0.87 -12.41 -5.26
C ASN A 86 -0.68 -11.67 -6.59
N GLY A 87 -1.49 -10.65 -6.86
CA GLY A 87 -1.44 -9.86 -8.09
C GLY A 87 -1.94 -10.55 -9.36
N MET A 88 -2.27 -11.85 -9.32
CA MET A 88 -2.63 -12.64 -10.51
C MET A 88 -3.85 -12.15 -11.29
N ASN A 89 -4.63 -11.22 -10.76
CA ASN A 89 -5.81 -10.64 -11.42
C ASN A 89 -5.61 -9.16 -11.76
N ALA A 90 -4.42 -8.61 -11.56
CA ALA A 90 -4.14 -7.21 -11.84
C ALA A 90 -4.21 -6.90 -13.34
N ALA A 91 -4.48 -5.64 -13.71
CA ALA A 91 -4.32 -5.26 -15.10
C ALA A 91 -2.87 -5.50 -15.54
N VAL A 92 -1.90 -5.19 -14.68
CA VAL A 92 -0.49 -5.52 -14.94
C VAL A 92 0.11 -6.20 -13.72
N LEU A 93 0.82 -7.32 -13.95
CA LEU A 93 1.60 -8.02 -12.94
C LEU A 93 3.07 -8.08 -13.37
N ALA A 94 3.98 -7.66 -12.48
CA ALA A 94 5.42 -7.85 -12.63
C ALA A 94 5.96 -8.63 -11.43
N ASP A 95 6.71 -9.73 -11.70
CA ASP A 95 7.32 -10.56 -10.67
C ASP A 95 8.68 -11.14 -11.08
N ALA A 96 9.24 -12.01 -10.24
CA ALA A 96 10.46 -12.78 -10.50
C ALA A 96 11.65 -11.93 -11.00
N GLY A 97 11.85 -10.74 -10.40
CA GLY A 97 12.98 -9.88 -10.74
C GLY A 97 12.83 -9.09 -12.04
N SER A 98 11.63 -9.01 -12.59
CA SER A 98 11.36 -8.31 -13.85
C SER A 98 11.25 -6.81 -13.70
N THR A 99 11.50 -6.09 -14.77
CA THR A 99 11.33 -4.64 -14.87
C THR A 99 10.22 -4.28 -15.86
N LEU A 100 9.26 -3.46 -15.42
CA LEU A 100 8.22 -2.93 -16.28
C LEU A 100 8.32 -1.42 -16.35
N ASN A 101 8.46 -0.87 -17.56
CA ASN A 101 8.46 0.55 -17.83
C ASN A 101 7.12 0.94 -18.49
N LEU A 102 6.39 1.88 -17.87
CA LEU A 102 5.10 2.40 -18.36
C LEU A 102 5.22 3.89 -18.68
N TYR A 103 4.94 4.28 -19.90
CA TYR A 103 4.94 5.68 -20.34
C TYR A 103 3.59 6.09 -20.88
N ASN A 104 2.94 7.08 -20.27
CA ASN A 104 1.62 7.59 -20.68
C ASN A 104 0.57 6.48 -20.90
N CYS A 105 0.58 5.47 -20.03
CA CYS A 105 -0.35 4.34 -20.10
C CYS A 105 -1.62 4.63 -19.29
N GLU A 106 -2.76 4.18 -19.79
CA GLU A 106 -4.03 4.15 -19.05
C GLU A 106 -4.30 2.72 -18.57
N LEU A 107 -4.46 2.56 -17.26
CA LEU A 107 -4.72 1.28 -16.62
C LEU A 107 -6.09 1.33 -15.94
N THR A 108 -6.99 0.44 -16.33
CA THR A 108 -8.33 0.39 -15.76
C THR A 108 -8.64 -0.98 -15.18
N SER A 109 -9.21 -1.00 -13.97
CA SER A 109 -9.74 -2.23 -13.39
C SER A 109 -11.22 -2.09 -13.02
N HIS A 110 -12.04 -2.95 -13.65
CA HIS A 110 -13.47 -3.12 -13.40
C HIS A 110 -13.76 -4.50 -12.78
N ALA A 111 -12.79 -5.13 -12.14
CA ALA A 111 -12.95 -6.44 -11.52
C ALA A 111 -12.62 -6.39 -10.01
N THR A 112 -13.38 -7.11 -9.21
CA THR A 112 -13.15 -7.22 -7.76
C THR A 112 -11.86 -7.99 -7.48
N ASN A 113 -11.10 -7.56 -6.46
CA ASN A 113 -9.77 -8.09 -6.11
C ASN A 113 -8.78 -8.04 -7.31
N ALA A 114 -8.80 -6.98 -8.08
CA ALA A 114 -7.99 -6.79 -9.27
C ALA A 114 -7.32 -5.43 -9.25
N ASP A 115 -6.08 -5.39 -8.78
CA ASP A 115 -5.27 -4.17 -8.76
C ASP A 115 -5.00 -3.67 -10.19
N ALA A 116 -4.78 -2.36 -10.40
CA ALA A 116 -4.36 -1.91 -11.71
C ALA A 116 -2.91 -2.32 -11.97
N ILE A 117 -2.03 -2.09 -11.00
CA ILE A 117 -0.63 -2.52 -11.07
C ILE A 117 -0.31 -3.35 -9.83
N ALA A 118 0.21 -4.56 -10.01
CA ALA A 118 0.75 -5.40 -8.96
C ALA A 118 2.23 -5.69 -9.25
N VAL A 119 3.08 -5.50 -8.23
CA VAL A 119 4.52 -5.75 -8.32
C VAL A 119 4.94 -6.60 -7.13
N THR A 120 5.54 -7.74 -7.37
CA THR A 120 5.87 -8.68 -6.30
C THR A 120 7.23 -9.35 -6.49
N GLY A 121 7.85 -9.70 -5.37
CA GLY A 121 9.13 -10.43 -5.35
C GLY A 121 10.34 -9.51 -5.43
N MET A 122 11.39 -9.92 -4.72
CA MET A 122 12.66 -9.18 -4.69
C MET A 122 13.23 -8.99 -6.09
N GLY A 123 13.70 -7.78 -6.38
CA GLY A 123 14.26 -7.40 -7.68
C GLY A 123 13.21 -6.97 -8.71
N SER A 124 11.93 -7.26 -8.50
CA SER A 124 10.86 -6.79 -9.40
C SER A 124 10.65 -5.31 -9.24
N THR A 125 10.58 -4.58 -10.36
CA THR A 125 10.46 -3.13 -10.36
C THR A 125 9.49 -2.64 -11.42
N VAL A 126 8.66 -1.66 -11.06
CA VAL A 126 7.87 -0.88 -12.03
C VAL A 126 8.35 0.57 -12.01
N PHE A 127 8.62 1.11 -13.19
CA PHE A 127 8.80 2.53 -13.45
C PHE A 127 7.60 3.03 -14.27
N ALA A 128 6.93 4.09 -13.81
CA ALA A 128 5.80 4.62 -14.52
C ALA A 128 5.84 6.15 -14.58
N THR A 129 5.81 6.70 -15.79
CA THR A 129 5.75 8.15 -16.03
C THR A 129 4.40 8.49 -16.65
N SER A 130 3.71 9.42 -16.03
CA SER A 130 2.37 9.92 -16.39
C SER A 130 1.33 8.79 -16.59
N PRO A 131 1.25 7.78 -15.72
CA PRO A 131 0.20 6.78 -15.80
C PRO A 131 -1.13 7.35 -15.29
N ILE A 132 -2.24 6.97 -15.94
CA ILE A 132 -3.60 7.22 -15.48
C ILE A 132 -4.19 5.89 -15.02
N ILE A 133 -4.58 5.82 -13.74
CA ILE A 133 -5.07 4.60 -13.10
C ILE A 133 -6.50 4.81 -12.62
N ASN A 134 -7.43 3.94 -13.05
CA ASN A 134 -8.83 4.00 -12.69
C ASN A 134 -9.32 2.65 -12.13
N ILE A 135 -9.84 2.67 -10.90
CA ILE A 135 -10.40 1.51 -10.19
C ILE A 135 -11.89 1.74 -9.90
N SER A 136 -12.73 0.78 -10.26
CA SER A 136 -14.18 0.88 -10.06
C SER A 136 -14.82 -0.31 -9.36
N ARG A 137 -14.05 -1.24 -8.81
CA ARG A 137 -14.54 -2.41 -8.06
C ARG A 137 -13.77 -2.61 -6.77
N ASP A 138 -14.42 -3.29 -5.83
CA ASP A 138 -13.97 -3.45 -4.46
C ASP A 138 -12.67 -4.25 -4.33
N ASN A 139 -11.93 -3.95 -3.26
CA ASN A 139 -10.70 -4.63 -2.88
C ASN A 139 -9.63 -4.61 -3.99
N ALA A 140 -9.48 -3.51 -4.67
CA ALA A 140 -8.53 -3.33 -5.76
C ALA A 140 -7.70 -2.06 -5.53
N ALA A 141 -6.40 -2.17 -5.43
CA ALA A 141 -5.52 -1.02 -5.31
C ALA A 141 -5.18 -0.42 -6.68
N GLY A 142 -4.92 0.88 -6.72
CA GLY A 142 -4.33 1.50 -7.91
C GLY A 142 -2.95 0.90 -8.19
N LEU A 143 -2.09 0.87 -7.17
CA LEU A 143 -0.79 0.21 -7.18
C LEU A 143 -0.62 -0.62 -5.92
N ASN A 144 -0.24 -1.89 -6.06
CA ASN A 144 0.07 -2.81 -4.97
C ASN A 144 1.50 -3.34 -5.11
N VAL A 145 2.37 -3.06 -4.12
CA VAL A 145 3.78 -3.46 -4.13
C VAL A 145 4.06 -4.29 -2.88
N PHE A 146 4.56 -5.51 -3.06
CA PHE A 146 4.73 -6.45 -1.95
C PHE A 146 5.90 -7.42 -2.16
N ASN A 147 6.24 -8.19 -1.11
CA ASN A 147 7.34 -9.17 -1.11
C ASN A 147 8.70 -8.57 -1.55
N GLY A 148 9.04 -7.37 -1.04
CA GLY A 148 10.31 -6.72 -1.32
C GLY A 148 10.46 -6.11 -2.71
N ALA A 149 9.37 -6.02 -3.49
CA ALA A 149 9.36 -5.37 -4.79
C ALA A 149 9.40 -3.83 -4.66
N LYS A 150 9.61 -3.14 -5.80
CA LYS A 150 9.70 -1.68 -5.86
C LYS A 150 8.84 -1.10 -6.97
N ALA A 151 8.27 0.08 -6.73
CA ALA A 151 7.68 0.92 -7.77
C ALA A 151 8.19 2.36 -7.65
N VAL A 152 8.42 2.99 -8.79
CA VAL A 152 8.80 4.41 -8.92
C VAL A 152 7.87 5.05 -9.93
N LEU A 153 7.09 6.04 -9.48
CA LEU A 153 6.11 6.72 -10.31
C LEU A 153 6.40 8.21 -10.38
N GLU A 154 6.14 8.79 -11.52
CA GLU A 154 6.25 10.23 -11.77
C GLU A 154 4.97 10.71 -12.45
N ASP A 155 4.41 11.83 -11.97
CA ASP A 155 3.21 12.47 -12.51
C ASP A 155 2.01 11.50 -12.63
N VAL A 156 1.74 10.77 -11.53
CA VAL A 156 0.69 9.75 -11.53
C VAL A 156 -0.69 10.35 -11.23
N THR A 157 -1.70 9.91 -11.98
CA THR A 157 -3.11 10.17 -11.64
C THR A 157 -3.80 8.86 -11.25
N VAL A 158 -4.38 8.80 -10.02
CA VAL A 158 -5.10 7.62 -9.53
C VAL A 158 -6.51 7.99 -9.09
N ASN A 159 -7.50 7.30 -9.62
CA ASN A 159 -8.89 7.41 -9.18
C ASN A 159 -9.41 6.04 -8.74
N THR A 160 -9.93 5.95 -7.52
CA THR A 160 -10.59 4.74 -7.01
C THR A 160 -12.00 5.07 -6.53
N ALA A 161 -12.99 4.27 -6.93
CA ALA A 161 -14.40 4.56 -6.68
C ALA A 161 -15.11 3.51 -5.83
N SER A 162 -14.40 2.53 -5.28
CA SER A 162 -14.99 1.37 -4.63
C SER A 162 -14.45 1.09 -3.24
N LEU A 163 -15.14 0.23 -2.49
CA LEU A 163 -14.81 -0.15 -1.11
C LEU A 163 -13.41 -0.78 -1.02
N THR A 164 -12.63 -0.40 0.00
CA THR A 164 -11.31 -0.97 0.33
C THR A 164 -10.34 -0.95 -0.87
N SER A 165 -10.32 0.17 -1.57
CA SER A 165 -9.54 0.35 -2.80
C SER A 165 -8.60 1.55 -2.67
N PRO A 166 -7.48 1.40 -1.94
CA PRO A 166 -6.50 2.47 -1.78
C PRO A 166 -5.84 2.82 -3.11
N ALA A 167 -5.35 4.06 -3.24
CA ALA A 167 -4.55 4.41 -4.41
C ALA A 167 -3.21 3.67 -4.40
N PHE A 168 -2.51 3.69 -3.25
CA PHE A 168 -1.19 3.09 -3.07
C PHE A 168 -1.19 2.13 -1.88
N LEU A 169 -0.79 0.89 -2.15
CA LEU A 169 -0.74 -0.19 -1.17
C LEU A 169 0.65 -0.78 -1.12
N THR A 170 1.27 -0.83 0.06
CA THR A 170 2.49 -1.61 0.27
C THR A 170 2.30 -2.66 1.36
N GLN A 171 2.86 -3.84 1.13
CA GLN A 171 2.84 -4.96 2.06
C GLN A 171 4.20 -5.68 2.02
N GLN A 172 4.56 -6.42 3.08
CA GLN A 172 5.68 -7.36 3.08
C GLN A 172 6.98 -6.76 2.52
N GLY A 173 7.39 -5.59 3.01
CA GLY A 173 8.64 -4.94 2.60
C GLY A 173 8.60 -4.27 1.22
N GLY A 174 7.43 -4.17 0.58
CA GLY A 174 7.26 -3.43 -0.67
C GLY A 174 7.63 -1.95 -0.50
N THR A 175 8.11 -1.33 -1.55
CA THR A 175 8.53 0.08 -1.56
C THR A 175 7.92 0.83 -2.74
N ILE A 176 7.28 1.96 -2.46
CA ILE A 176 6.73 2.89 -3.45
C ILE A 176 7.44 4.24 -3.31
N GLN A 177 7.89 4.82 -4.42
CA GLN A 177 8.41 6.18 -4.52
C GLN A 177 7.60 6.93 -5.57
N ILE A 178 7.08 8.11 -5.23
CA ILE A 178 6.23 8.88 -6.12
C ILE A 178 6.67 10.33 -6.12
N THR A 179 6.74 10.91 -7.31
CA THR A 179 6.83 12.36 -7.53
C THR A 179 5.55 12.81 -8.23
N ASP A 180 4.87 13.80 -7.70
CA ASP A 180 3.62 14.36 -8.20
C ASP A 180 2.46 13.34 -8.29
N ALA A 181 1.85 13.06 -7.13
CA ALA A 181 0.66 12.22 -7.03
C ALA A 181 -0.63 13.03 -7.07
N ASN A 182 -1.52 12.72 -8.01
CA ASN A 182 -2.81 13.36 -8.15
C ASN A 182 -3.97 12.34 -8.16
N GLY A 183 -5.16 12.72 -7.68
CA GLY A 183 -6.31 11.85 -7.81
C GLY A 183 -7.36 11.91 -6.70
N ASN A 184 -8.34 11.02 -6.82
CA ASN A 184 -9.52 10.99 -5.97
C ASN A 184 -9.90 9.56 -5.57
N MET A 185 -10.06 9.33 -4.26
CA MET A 185 -10.59 8.09 -3.68
C MET A 185 -11.99 8.35 -3.15
N SER A 186 -13.01 7.82 -3.82
CA SER A 186 -14.41 8.03 -3.43
C SER A 186 -15.04 6.84 -2.70
N GLY A 187 -14.38 5.69 -2.66
CA GLY A 187 -14.86 4.51 -1.95
C GLY A 187 -14.68 4.58 -0.43
N ALA A 188 -15.57 3.93 0.32
CA ALA A 188 -15.37 3.76 1.75
C ALA A 188 -14.15 2.87 2.03
N ASP A 189 -13.48 3.10 3.17
CA ASP A 189 -12.24 2.40 3.56
C ASP A 189 -11.15 2.39 2.47
N SER A 190 -11.13 3.44 1.67
CA SER A 190 -10.19 3.60 0.54
C SER A 190 -9.29 4.81 0.80
N PRO A 191 -8.27 4.67 1.66
CA PRO A 191 -7.31 5.74 1.91
C PRO A 191 -6.47 6.02 0.65
N ILE A 192 -5.80 7.16 0.63
CA ILE A 192 -4.81 7.46 -0.40
C ILE A 192 -3.67 6.44 -0.31
N ILE A 193 -3.15 6.22 0.91
CA ILE A 193 -2.03 5.30 1.14
C ILE A 193 -2.40 4.29 2.24
N TYR A 194 -2.09 3.01 1.99
CA TYR A 194 -2.04 1.97 3.01
C TYR A 194 -0.65 1.34 3.02
N SER A 195 0.10 1.50 4.11
CA SER A 195 1.48 1.02 4.20
C SER A 195 1.71 0.07 5.36
N SER A 196 2.15 -1.17 5.04
CA SER A 196 2.95 -2.03 5.94
C SER A 196 4.38 -2.26 5.38
N GLY A 197 4.75 -1.54 4.35
CA GLY A 197 6.09 -1.42 3.77
C GLY A 197 6.58 0.02 3.82
N ASN A 198 7.09 0.54 2.71
CA ASN A 198 7.58 1.92 2.63
C ASN A 198 6.90 2.68 1.50
N VAL A 199 6.39 3.88 1.78
CA VAL A 199 5.82 4.78 0.78
C VAL A 199 6.41 6.17 0.96
N ASN A 200 7.01 6.72 -0.10
CA ASN A 200 7.50 8.09 -0.13
C ASN A 200 6.77 8.84 -1.25
N VAL A 201 6.20 9.99 -0.93
CA VAL A 201 5.51 10.85 -1.90
C VAL A 201 6.06 12.27 -1.78
N THR A 202 6.52 12.82 -2.89
CA THR A 202 6.92 14.22 -3.01
C THR A 202 6.04 14.90 -4.04
N GLY A 203 5.33 15.94 -3.64
CA GLY A 203 4.45 16.72 -4.52
C GLY A 203 3.09 16.09 -4.79
N GLY A 204 2.20 16.93 -5.29
CA GLY A 204 0.89 16.52 -5.78
C GLY A 204 -0.28 16.79 -4.83
N ARG A 205 -1.50 16.46 -5.35
CA ARG A 205 -2.75 16.71 -4.64
C ARG A 205 -3.70 15.52 -4.75
N MET A 206 -4.10 14.99 -3.59
CA MET A 206 -5.03 13.85 -3.54
C MET A 206 -6.15 14.07 -2.52
N LEU A 207 -7.34 13.49 -2.82
CA LEU A 207 -8.52 13.59 -1.99
C LEU A 207 -9.10 12.21 -1.68
N SER A 208 -9.37 11.94 -0.40
CA SER A 208 -10.14 10.77 0.04
C SER A 208 -11.51 11.22 0.55
N TYR A 209 -12.57 10.99 -0.23
CA TYR A 209 -13.92 11.49 0.06
C TYR A 209 -14.68 10.67 1.10
N SER A 210 -14.41 9.39 1.20
CA SER A 210 -15.16 8.47 2.06
C SER A 210 -14.27 7.63 2.98
N SER A 211 -13.02 8.09 3.17
CA SER A 211 -12.04 7.45 4.04
C SER A 211 -11.08 8.49 4.63
N HIS A 212 -10.13 8.03 5.42
CA HIS A 212 -9.00 8.79 5.94
C HIS A 212 -7.91 8.99 4.86
N ILE A 213 -6.90 9.78 5.19
CA ILE A 213 -5.80 10.08 4.25
C ILE A 213 -4.89 8.88 4.09
N ALA A 214 -4.35 8.38 5.20
CA ALA A 214 -3.39 7.29 5.11
C ALA A 214 -3.42 6.37 6.33
N THR A 215 -2.98 5.12 6.11
CA THR A 215 -2.80 4.10 7.13
C THR A 215 -1.34 3.68 7.22
N VAL A 216 -0.78 3.72 8.44
CA VAL A 216 0.46 3.01 8.80
C VAL A 216 0.08 1.78 9.61
N ASN A 217 0.36 0.59 9.08
CA ASN A 217 0.06 -0.68 9.74
C ASN A 217 1.35 -1.36 10.23
N GLY A 218 1.44 -1.58 11.54
CA GLY A 218 2.61 -2.17 12.17
C GLY A 218 3.88 -1.34 11.94
N GLY A 219 4.95 -1.98 11.46
CA GLY A 219 6.23 -1.34 11.14
C GLY A 219 6.26 -0.58 9.81
N GLY A 220 5.11 -0.31 9.20
CA GLY A 220 5.00 0.47 7.94
C GLY A 220 5.58 1.87 8.06
N LYS A 221 5.99 2.43 6.93
CA LYS A 221 6.56 3.78 6.84
C LYS A 221 5.89 4.58 5.74
N ILE A 222 5.62 5.85 6.04
CA ILE A 222 5.13 6.84 5.08
C ILE A 222 5.94 8.11 5.26
N SER A 223 6.47 8.66 4.17
CA SER A 223 7.07 10.00 4.12
C SER A 223 6.34 10.84 3.08
N LEU A 224 5.89 12.01 3.48
CA LEU A 224 5.15 12.96 2.66
C LEU A 224 5.90 14.31 2.65
N GLU A 225 6.20 14.83 1.48
CA GLU A 225 6.89 16.11 1.31
C GLU A 225 6.21 16.92 0.21
N ASP A 226 5.96 18.21 0.45
CA ASP A 226 5.33 19.14 -0.50
C ASP A 226 3.99 18.65 -1.07
N VAL A 227 3.20 17.90 -0.29
CA VAL A 227 1.89 17.37 -0.72
C VAL A 227 0.72 18.21 -0.22
N SER A 228 -0.42 18.11 -0.93
CA SER A 228 -1.71 18.66 -0.51
C SER A 228 -2.75 17.53 -0.43
N PHE A 229 -2.88 16.88 0.73
CA PHE A 229 -3.77 15.73 0.91
C PHE A 229 -4.97 16.06 1.79
N TYR A 230 -6.15 15.57 1.39
CA TYR A 230 -7.43 15.87 2.03
C TYR A 230 -8.20 14.59 2.32
N GLY A 231 -8.64 14.41 3.56
CA GLY A 231 -9.52 13.32 4.01
C GLY A 231 -10.86 13.87 4.50
N TYR A 232 -11.96 13.18 4.17
CA TYR A 232 -13.30 13.66 4.55
C TYR A 232 -13.97 12.79 5.61
N LYS A 233 -13.40 11.63 5.95
CA LYS A 233 -14.00 10.69 6.88
C LYS A 233 -12.99 10.08 7.85
N TYR A 234 -13.45 9.79 9.06
CA TYR A 234 -12.78 9.05 10.15
C TYR A 234 -11.61 9.81 10.79
N TYR A 235 -10.44 9.87 10.15
CA TYR A 235 -9.19 10.41 10.70
C TYR A 235 -8.36 11.07 9.59
N GLY A 236 -7.32 11.78 9.98
CA GLY A 236 -6.25 12.11 9.05
C GLY A 236 -5.40 10.88 8.77
N PHE A 237 -4.76 10.35 9.80
CA PHE A 237 -3.90 9.18 9.74
C PHE A 237 -4.34 8.11 10.74
N GLN A 238 -4.55 6.89 10.23
CA GLN A 238 -4.76 5.71 11.04
C GLN A 238 -3.43 5.01 11.27
N LEU A 239 -2.97 5.00 12.51
CA LEU A 239 -1.70 4.43 12.94
C LEU A 239 -2.01 3.25 13.85
N TYR A 240 -1.88 2.03 13.32
CA TYR A 240 -2.36 0.85 14.04
C TYR A 240 -1.57 -0.41 13.67
N ASN A 241 -1.82 -1.48 14.40
CA ASN A 241 -1.38 -2.82 14.03
C ASN A 241 -2.60 -3.76 14.03
N ASN A 242 -2.94 -4.29 12.88
CA ASN A 242 -4.08 -5.19 12.76
C ASN A 242 -3.86 -6.60 13.35
N GLY A 243 -2.65 -6.91 13.80
CA GLY A 243 -2.29 -8.19 14.42
C GLY A 243 -2.35 -9.41 13.51
N LYS A 244 -2.64 -9.23 12.21
CA LYS A 244 -2.90 -10.35 11.29
C LYS A 244 -1.65 -10.90 10.61
N SER A 245 -0.50 -10.27 10.78
CA SER A 245 0.77 -10.73 10.20
C SER A 245 1.91 -10.56 11.21
N ALA A 246 2.74 -11.59 11.36
CA ALA A 246 3.98 -11.50 12.13
C ALA A 246 4.95 -10.45 11.53
N GLU A 247 4.80 -10.12 10.28
CA GLU A 247 5.59 -9.13 9.55
C GLU A 247 5.19 -7.69 9.88
N ASN A 248 4.01 -7.49 10.50
CA ASN A 248 3.54 -6.18 10.96
C ASN A 248 4.13 -5.77 12.31
N GLY A 249 5.10 -6.52 12.84
CA GLY A 249 5.85 -6.11 14.03
C GLY A 249 6.75 -4.93 13.74
N GLY A 250 7.06 -4.17 14.79
CA GLY A 250 7.97 -3.02 14.73
C GLY A 250 7.26 -1.69 14.97
N THR A 251 8.06 -0.63 15.00
CA THR A 251 7.57 0.75 15.18
C THR A 251 7.23 1.34 13.82
N GLY A 252 5.99 1.80 13.68
CA GLY A 252 5.54 2.56 12.50
C GLY A 252 6.23 3.92 12.43
N ASN A 253 6.32 4.49 11.22
CA ASN A 253 6.86 5.83 11.05
C ASN A 253 6.00 6.62 10.06
N LEU A 254 5.68 7.85 10.43
CA LEU A 254 5.02 8.84 9.60
C LEU A 254 5.83 10.14 9.63
N GLU A 255 6.38 10.52 8.51
CA GLU A 255 7.10 11.78 8.34
C GLU A 255 6.31 12.70 7.40
N ILE A 256 6.10 13.95 7.79
CA ILE A 256 5.38 14.93 6.98
C ILE A 256 6.16 16.24 7.01
N LYS A 257 6.54 16.74 5.82
CA LYS A 257 7.27 18.00 5.66
C LYS A 257 6.61 18.91 4.65
N GLU A 258 6.70 20.22 4.88
CA GLU A 258 6.33 21.30 3.95
C GLU A 258 4.97 21.09 3.26
N SER A 259 4.02 20.45 3.95
CA SER A 259 2.81 19.92 3.36
C SER A 259 1.53 20.58 3.89
N THR A 260 0.46 20.44 3.12
CA THR A 260 -0.90 20.81 3.55
C THR A 260 -1.74 19.54 3.74
N ILE A 261 -2.15 19.28 4.97
CA ILE A 261 -2.95 18.11 5.34
C ILE A 261 -4.25 18.61 5.96
N ALA A 262 -5.39 18.21 5.38
CA ALA A 262 -6.67 18.62 5.93
C ALA A 262 -7.67 17.46 6.02
N ILE A 263 -8.46 17.48 7.10
CA ILE A 263 -9.53 16.50 7.34
C ILE A 263 -10.83 17.21 7.70
N ALA A 264 -11.95 16.62 7.33
CA ALA A 264 -13.27 17.20 7.62
C ALA A 264 -13.84 16.74 8.96
N GLU A 265 -13.46 15.57 9.46
CA GLU A 265 -13.94 15.02 10.74
C GLU A 265 -12.89 14.12 11.42
N GLY A 266 -13.02 13.91 12.74
CA GLY A 266 -12.17 13.05 13.57
C GLY A 266 -10.80 13.65 13.91
N PRO A 267 -9.95 12.89 14.62
CA PRO A 267 -8.60 13.31 14.98
C PRO A 267 -7.66 13.32 13.77
N MET A 268 -6.63 14.19 13.84
CA MET A 268 -5.57 14.12 12.81
C MET A 268 -4.80 12.80 12.89
N PHE A 269 -4.47 12.36 14.10
CA PHE A 269 -3.76 11.10 14.34
C PHE A 269 -4.59 10.18 15.24
N TYR A 270 -5.00 9.03 14.72
CA TYR A 270 -5.64 7.96 15.50
C TYR A 270 -4.65 6.82 15.69
N VAL A 271 -4.25 6.55 16.96
CA VAL A 271 -3.19 5.60 17.28
C VAL A 271 -3.73 4.50 18.19
N THR A 272 -3.63 3.24 17.75
CA THR A 272 -4.14 2.09 18.51
C THR A 272 -3.33 0.82 18.22
N ASN A 273 -3.14 -0.01 19.26
CA ASN A 273 -2.46 -1.31 19.15
C ASN A 273 -1.09 -1.25 18.43
N THR A 274 -0.35 -0.16 18.57
CA THR A 274 0.95 0.02 17.89
C THR A 274 1.86 0.98 18.65
N SER A 275 3.17 0.93 18.30
CA SER A 275 4.11 2.01 18.58
C SER A 275 4.44 2.73 17.29
N VAL A 276 4.42 4.06 17.28
CA VAL A 276 4.64 4.86 16.08
C VAL A 276 5.39 6.15 16.41
N ASN A 277 6.30 6.54 15.52
CA ASN A 277 6.91 7.86 15.47
C ASN A 277 6.19 8.71 14.41
N VAL A 278 5.87 9.95 14.76
CA VAL A 278 5.34 10.96 13.86
C VAL A 278 6.28 12.16 13.90
N ASP A 279 6.87 12.48 12.76
CA ASP A 279 7.80 13.59 12.59
C ASP A 279 7.16 14.66 11.70
N LEU A 280 7.08 15.90 12.20
CA LEU A 280 6.38 17.01 11.55
C LEU A 280 7.32 18.21 11.39
N GLU A 281 7.40 18.75 10.16
CA GLU A 281 8.17 19.95 9.85
C GLU A 281 7.39 20.83 8.86
N GLU A 282 7.09 22.08 9.22
CA GLU A 282 6.39 23.07 8.38
C GLU A 282 5.04 22.58 7.79
N VAL A 283 4.26 21.77 8.55
CA VAL A 283 2.99 21.21 8.08
C VAL A 283 1.82 22.15 8.39
N LYS A 284 1.01 22.45 7.40
CA LYS A 284 -0.25 23.19 7.55
C LYS A 284 -1.41 22.22 7.76
N PHE A 285 -1.89 22.12 9.01
CA PHE A 285 -3.05 21.29 9.31
C PHE A 285 -4.36 22.05 9.21
N GLY A 286 -5.35 21.45 8.52
CA GLY A 286 -6.76 21.84 8.55
C GLY A 286 -7.61 20.70 9.11
N PHE A 287 -8.37 20.96 10.21
CA PHE A 287 -9.31 19.99 10.75
C PHE A 287 -10.49 20.69 11.44
N ALA A 288 -11.55 19.92 11.68
CA ALA A 288 -12.79 20.44 12.23
C ALA A 288 -12.55 21.16 13.56
N LYS A 289 -13.38 22.15 13.84
CA LYS A 289 -13.38 22.82 15.14
C LYS A 289 -13.62 21.79 16.23
N ASP A 290 -12.83 21.87 17.30
CA ASP A 290 -12.90 20.99 18.47
C ASP A 290 -12.50 19.50 18.19
N ALA A 291 -11.97 19.18 17.00
CA ALA A 291 -11.41 17.87 16.73
C ALA A 291 -10.03 17.71 17.40
N PRO A 292 -9.70 16.56 17.98
CA PRO A 292 -8.42 16.32 18.61
C PRO A 292 -7.27 16.35 17.58
N LEU A 293 -6.09 16.82 18.01
CA LEU A 293 -4.86 16.60 17.26
C LEU A 293 -4.53 15.10 17.19
N ALA A 294 -4.65 14.42 18.34
CA ALA A 294 -4.40 12.98 18.40
C ALA A 294 -5.34 12.27 19.38
N GLU A 295 -5.77 11.06 19.01
CA GLU A 295 -6.40 10.09 19.89
C GLU A 295 -5.52 8.85 19.97
N ILE A 296 -4.98 8.57 21.16
CA ILE A 296 -4.10 7.43 21.44
C ILE A 296 -4.85 6.53 22.42
N VAL A 297 -5.53 5.52 21.88
CA VAL A 297 -6.52 4.76 22.64
C VAL A 297 -6.53 3.28 22.24
N ALA A 298 -7.07 2.44 23.11
CA ALA A 298 -7.44 1.08 22.75
C ALA A 298 -8.54 1.11 21.67
N GLY A 299 -8.37 0.31 20.63
CA GLY A 299 -9.33 0.16 19.54
C GLY A 299 -9.77 -1.28 19.33
N ASP A 300 -10.30 -1.57 18.16
CA ASP A 300 -10.87 -2.89 17.82
C ASP A 300 -9.81 -3.96 17.50
N TRP A 301 -8.53 -3.60 17.46
CA TRP A 301 -7.42 -4.50 17.12
C TRP A 301 -6.61 -4.89 18.35
N GLY A 302 -6.01 -6.10 18.30
CA GLY A 302 -5.17 -6.62 19.37
C GLY A 302 -5.95 -7.26 20.52
N GLU A 303 -5.24 -7.55 21.62
CA GLU A 303 -5.80 -8.15 22.82
C GLU A 303 -6.34 -7.06 23.75
N ALA A 304 -7.60 -7.15 24.11
CA ALA A 304 -8.25 -6.18 25.00
C ALA A 304 -7.45 -5.95 26.29
N GLY A 305 -7.21 -4.68 26.63
CA GLY A 305 -6.39 -4.27 27.77
C GLY A 305 -4.87 -4.24 27.53
N LYS A 306 -4.40 -4.65 26.33
CA LYS A 306 -3.00 -4.56 25.88
C LYS A 306 -2.86 -3.85 24.53
N ASN A 307 -3.95 -3.40 23.96
CA ASN A 307 -4.07 -2.84 22.63
C ASN A 307 -4.05 -1.31 22.61
N GLY A 308 -3.43 -0.69 23.58
CA GLY A 308 -3.19 0.75 23.58
C GLY A 308 -2.21 1.19 22.49
N GLY A 309 -2.17 2.48 22.21
CA GLY A 309 -1.22 3.10 21.30
C GLY A 309 -0.04 3.74 22.05
N ASN A 310 1.14 3.75 21.41
CA ASN A 310 2.29 4.50 21.91
C ASN A 310 2.76 5.46 20.81
N LEU A 311 2.59 6.75 21.03
CA LEU A 311 2.96 7.79 20.09
C LEU A 311 4.21 8.53 20.55
N VAL A 312 5.21 8.66 19.70
CA VAL A 312 6.26 9.67 19.80
C VAL A 312 5.98 10.70 18.72
N LEU A 313 5.63 11.92 19.14
CA LEU A 313 5.35 13.05 18.26
C LEU A 313 6.49 14.05 18.36
N ASN A 314 7.24 14.20 17.28
CA ASN A 314 8.30 15.18 17.16
C ASN A 314 7.83 16.29 16.21
N ALA A 315 8.07 17.54 16.58
CA ALA A 315 7.67 18.68 15.77
C ALA A 315 8.79 19.72 15.69
N GLU A 316 9.05 20.23 14.48
CA GLU A 316 9.94 21.35 14.22
C GLU A 316 9.24 22.39 13.35
N GLU A 317 9.52 23.67 13.59
CA GLU A 317 8.97 24.83 12.84
C GLU A 317 7.42 24.73 12.66
N GLN A 318 6.69 24.33 13.73
CA GLN A 318 5.33 23.84 13.65
C GLN A 318 4.35 24.60 14.56
N HIS A 319 3.16 24.88 14.04
CA HIS A 319 2.04 25.37 14.84
C HIS A 319 0.96 24.31 14.98
N LEU A 320 0.84 23.75 16.18
CA LEU A 320 -0.11 22.70 16.49
C LEU A 320 -1.25 23.21 17.37
N LYS A 321 -2.45 22.70 17.12
CA LYS A 321 -3.65 22.98 17.93
C LYS A 321 -4.51 21.72 18.06
N GLY A 322 -5.38 21.69 19.07
CA GLY A 322 -6.29 20.58 19.36
C GLY A 322 -5.77 19.69 20.49
N ASP A 323 -6.67 18.98 21.12
CA ASP A 323 -6.34 18.13 22.26
C ASP A 323 -5.55 16.89 21.86
N ILE A 324 -4.77 16.36 22.80
CA ILE A 324 -4.18 15.04 22.73
C ILE A 324 -4.88 14.18 23.77
N VAL A 325 -5.68 13.23 23.31
CA VAL A 325 -6.48 12.32 24.15
C VAL A 325 -5.74 11.00 24.30
N VAL A 326 -5.51 10.57 25.56
CA VAL A 326 -4.76 9.34 25.87
C VAL A 326 -5.54 8.52 26.89
N ASP A 327 -5.80 7.27 26.64
CA ASP A 327 -6.45 6.37 27.59
C ASP A 327 -5.44 5.78 28.63
N ALA A 328 -5.94 4.97 29.56
CA ALA A 328 -5.15 4.45 30.69
C ALA A 328 -4.07 3.43 30.28
N ILE A 329 -4.13 2.84 29.09
CA ILE A 329 -3.19 1.81 28.61
C ILE A 329 -2.33 2.28 27.43
N SER A 330 -2.45 3.55 27.09
CA SER A 330 -1.71 4.18 25.98
C SER A 330 -0.71 5.20 26.50
N SER A 331 0.20 5.65 25.65
CA SER A 331 1.18 6.67 26.01
C SER A 331 1.46 7.63 24.88
N VAL A 332 1.86 8.86 25.24
CA VAL A 332 2.39 9.86 24.31
C VAL A 332 3.67 10.47 24.85
N LYS A 333 4.65 10.63 23.98
CA LYS A 333 5.81 11.51 24.17
C LYS A 333 5.73 12.59 23.10
N PHE A 334 5.73 13.83 23.52
CA PHE A 334 5.69 14.98 22.62
C PHE A 334 6.97 15.80 22.76
N ASP A 335 7.82 15.75 21.74
CA ASP A 335 9.06 16.51 21.68
C ASP A 335 8.86 17.75 20.80
N MET A 336 8.94 18.92 21.40
CA MET A 336 8.85 20.22 20.71
C MET A 336 10.26 20.74 20.43
N GLY A 337 10.64 20.74 19.17
CA GLY A 337 11.89 21.29 18.69
C GLY A 337 11.87 22.82 18.59
N SER A 338 12.67 23.35 17.67
CA SER A 338 12.75 24.79 17.47
C SER A 338 11.48 25.36 16.81
N LYS A 339 11.09 26.58 17.20
CA LYS A 339 9.95 27.33 16.64
C LYS A 339 8.61 26.57 16.67
N VAL A 340 8.39 25.71 17.66
CA VAL A 340 7.15 24.99 17.84
C VAL A 340 6.23 25.73 18.81
N THR A 341 4.95 25.83 18.46
CA THR A 341 3.89 26.26 19.36
C THR A 341 2.79 25.19 19.40
N TYR A 342 2.27 24.92 20.60
CA TYR A 342 1.14 24.02 20.79
C TYR A 342 0.07 24.69 21.63
N LYS A 343 -1.18 24.54 21.21
CA LYS A 343 -2.37 25.01 21.93
C LYS A 343 -3.41 23.90 21.99
N GLY A 344 -3.61 23.31 23.17
CA GLY A 344 -4.80 22.49 23.46
C GLY A 344 -6.08 23.31 23.34
N ALA A 345 -7.24 22.64 23.32
CA ALA A 345 -8.55 23.27 23.21
C ALA A 345 -8.95 24.02 24.48
#